data_9740ce4ea2758d36245efaba5db1c4e3
#
_entry.id   9740ce4ea2758d36245efaba5db1c4e3
#
_cell.length_a   1.000
_cell.length_b   1.000
_cell.length_c   1.000
_cell.angle_alpha   90.00
_cell.angle_beta   90.00
_cell.angle_gamma   90.00
#
_symmetry.space_group_name_H-M   'P 1'
#
loop_
_entity.id
_entity.type
_entity.pdbx_description
1 polymer ?
#
loop_
_entity_poly.entity_id
_entity_poly.type
_entity_poly.pdbx_seq_one_letter_code
_entity_poly.pdbx_strand_id
1 'polypeptide(L)'
;AIDLSERDALLAQLVAAFKDDHGHAIAQSAAQALKLARELGRLLDELAIEGVGFERLAGLVTGNFAEHWRRTLTFLDIVGTAWPAMLAERGQIDAIERRTRAIRAQAARWQAAPPATPVIAAGSTGSQPATRELLAVIAGLPHGAVVLPGLDREMDAESWGKLEPSHPQFGLHELLVALGVERTDVPDWPGGRDGNHARRILVAELMRPAETSEAWSRPDPAALDHVARADCATAHQEAVAIALALREALNEPRRTAALITPDRELARRVTAELKRWNIEIDDSAGMPLADTPPATLLRALIAAVDGGFAPVDLLALLKHPLCSLGLPRADLLNVARRLDRKYLRGLKPTAGLEAVRQIIANQRKDEDPDADAVRALIDRLDAATSGLAVLMVGSAAPDALLDATIAAAEMLSLAGTLWRGDAGEALADTLARLRGAWRDQPAIAGGEWPGLLAAMLAPATIRPRYGRHPRLFLWGPLEARLQRADLLILGGLNEGSWPPSVETGPWLNRPMRGALGLPQPERRVGLSAHDFASALAADRVLLTRAEREG
;
A
#
# COMPACT_ATOMS: atom_id res chain seq x y z
N ALA A 1 20.52 5.86 -6.99
CA ALA A 1 19.89 5.45 -5.73
C ALA A 1 19.78 3.93 -5.70
N ILE A 2 19.80 3.38 -4.50
CA ILE A 2 19.56 1.95 -4.29
C ILE A 2 18.13 1.58 -4.75
N ASP A 3 17.97 0.39 -5.33
CA ASP A 3 16.65 -0.18 -5.62
C ASP A 3 15.93 -0.54 -4.31
N LEU A 4 14.60 -0.38 -4.28
CA LEU A 4 13.83 -0.64 -3.06
C LEU A 4 13.88 -2.11 -2.63
N SER A 5 13.91 -3.06 -3.57
CA SER A 5 14.00 -4.48 -3.25
C SER A 5 15.38 -4.85 -2.69
N GLU A 6 16.45 -4.23 -3.23
CA GLU A 6 17.82 -4.37 -2.72
C GLU A 6 17.94 -3.76 -1.32
N ARG A 7 17.36 -2.57 -1.10
CA ARG A 7 17.28 -1.93 0.21
C ARG A 7 16.59 -2.83 1.24
N ASP A 8 15.42 -3.35 0.87
CA ASP A 8 14.64 -4.25 1.73
C ASP A 8 15.45 -5.50 2.12
N ALA A 9 16.16 -6.11 1.16
CA ALA A 9 16.98 -7.29 1.40
C ALA A 9 18.16 -7.00 2.34
N LEU A 10 18.90 -5.90 2.12
CA LEU A 10 20.03 -5.50 2.96
C LEU A 10 19.59 -5.13 4.39
N LEU A 11 18.51 -4.36 4.53
CA LEU A 11 17.96 -4.05 5.84
C LEU A 11 17.43 -5.29 6.55
N ALA A 12 16.81 -6.25 5.82
CA ALA A 12 16.37 -7.52 6.39
C ALA A 12 17.55 -8.36 6.89
N GLN A 13 18.68 -8.34 6.19
CA GLN A 13 19.92 -8.97 6.63
C GLN A 13 20.44 -8.35 7.94
N LEU A 14 20.45 -7.02 8.06
CA LEU A 14 20.85 -6.34 9.30
C LEU A 14 19.92 -6.70 10.47
N VAL A 15 18.60 -6.72 10.23
CA VAL A 15 17.61 -7.10 11.27
C VAL A 15 17.78 -8.55 11.69
N ALA A 16 18.00 -9.47 10.72
CA ALA A 16 18.16 -10.90 11.01
C ALA A 16 19.48 -11.23 11.71
N ALA A 17 20.55 -10.48 11.41
CA ALA A 17 21.87 -10.67 11.99
C ALA A 17 21.97 -10.15 13.44
N PHE A 18 21.11 -9.20 13.83
CA PHE A 18 21.19 -8.59 15.15
C PHE A 18 20.74 -9.56 16.25
N LYS A 19 21.61 -9.70 17.25
CA LYS A 19 21.33 -10.36 18.53
C LYS A 19 21.75 -9.44 19.66
N ASP A 20 20.95 -9.40 20.72
CA ASP A 20 21.31 -8.67 21.92
C ASP A 20 22.41 -9.40 22.73
N ASP A 21 22.86 -8.78 23.84
CA ASP A 21 23.89 -9.33 24.71
C ASP A 21 23.53 -10.69 25.35
N HIS A 22 22.24 -11.06 25.29
CA HIS A 22 21.71 -12.35 25.73
C HIS A 22 21.48 -13.34 24.58
N GLY A 23 21.84 -12.95 23.35
CA GLY A 23 21.68 -13.80 22.16
C GLY A 23 20.26 -13.83 21.57
N HIS A 24 19.34 -12.97 22.03
CA HIS A 24 17.98 -12.92 21.50
C HIS A 24 17.94 -12.13 20.18
N ALA A 25 17.39 -12.74 19.13
CA ALA A 25 17.17 -12.09 17.86
C ALA A 25 15.95 -11.14 17.91
N ILE A 26 15.95 -10.04 17.15
CA ILE A 26 14.77 -9.15 16.99
C ILE A 26 13.72 -9.83 16.12
N ALA A 27 14.14 -10.55 15.09
CA ALA A 27 13.26 -11.28 14.18
C ALA A 27 13.39 -12.79 14.40
N GLN A 28 12.25 -13.50 14.37
CA GLN A 28 12.19 -14.95 14.56
C GLN A 28 12.10 -15.71 13.21
N SER A 29 11.93 -15.00 12.10
CA SER A 29 11.86 -15.56 10.75
C SER A 29 12.28 -14.55 9.70
N ALA A 30 12.65 -15.03 8.50
CA ALA A 30 13.02 -14.20 7.37
C ALA A 30 11.87 -13.24 6.96
N ALA A 31 10.63 -13.70 7.00
CA ALA A 31 9.45 -12.88 6.72
C ALA A 31 9.27 -11.75 7.75
N GLN A 32 9.50 -12.04 9.03
CA GLN A 32 9.45 -11.02 10.09
C GLN A 32 10.62 -10.03 9.95
N ALA A 33 11.81 -10.50 9.63
CA ALA A 33 12.96 -9.65 9.37
C ALA A 33 12.67 -8.67 8.23
N LEU A 34 12.08 -9.13 7.13
CA LEU A 34 11.70 -8.27 6.01
C LEU A 34 10.61 -7.24 6.39
N LYS A 35 9.61 -7.63 7.17
CA LYS A 35 8.59 -6.68 7.67
C LYS A 35 9.20 -5.59 8.55
N LEU A 36 10.05 -5.98 9.49
CA LEU A 36 10.76 -5.03 10.36
C LEU A 36 11.74 -4.15 9.57
N ALA A 37 12.42 -4.71 8.57
CA ALA A 37 13.29 -3.96 7.67
C ALA A 37 12.54 -2.85 6.91
N ARG A 38 11.32 -3.10 6.46
CA ARG A 38 10.48 -2.07 5.83
C ARG A 38 10.06 -0.97 6.79
N GLU A 39 9.69 -1.33 8.01
CA GLU A 39 9.43 -0.32 9.05
C GLU A 39 10.69 0.49 9.38
N LEU A 40 11.86 -0.16 9.41
CA LEU A 40 13.14 0.52 9.54
C LEU A 40 13.38 1.46 8.35
N GLY A 41 13.16 0.97 7.13
CA GLY A 41 13.25 1.78 5.92
C GLY A 41 12.37 3.04 5.98
N ARG A 42 11.15 2.92 6.50
CA ARG A 42 10.25 4.08 6.71
C ARG A 42 10.82 5.06 7.74
N LEU A 43 11.40 4.58 8.83
CA LEU A 43 12.07 5.45 9.80
C LEU A 43 13.27 6.18 9.18
N LEU A 44 14.10 5.48 8.39
CA LEU A 44 15.22 6.09 7.67
C LEU A 44 14.74 7.15 6.67
N ASP A 45 13.62 6.89 5.98
CA ASP A 45 12.97 7.85 5.10
C ASP A 45 12.49 9.10 5.86
N GLU A 46 11.86 8.93 7.01
CA GLU A 46 11.43 10.04 7.86
C GLU A 46 12.61 10.89 8.34
N LEU A 47 13.69 10.25 8.80
CA LEU A 47 14.92 10.95 9.19
C LEU A 47 15.49 11.79 8.01
N ALA A 48 15.55 11.20 6.82
CA ALA A 48 16.05 11.88 5.63
C ALA A 48 15.12 13.03 5.17
N ILE A 49 13.80 12.88 5.30
CA ILE A 49 12.82 13.93 4.97
C ILE A 49 12.96 15.11 5.93
N GLU A 50 13.05 14.83 7.23
CA GLU A 50 13.11 15.87 8.26
C GLU A 50 14.54 16.41 8.46
N GLY A 51 15.53 15.82 7.80
CA GLY A 51 16.94 16.25 7.91
C GLY A 51 17.56 15.95 9.27
N VAL A 52 17.07 14.90 9.95
CA VAL A 52 17.59 14.45 11.24
C VAL A 52 18.73 13.47 11.01
N GLY A 53 19.93 13.82 11.48
CA GLY A 53 21.11 12.96 11.35
C GLY A 53 21.06 11.76 12.31
N PHE A 54 21.77 10.69 11.93
CA PHE A 54 21.83 9.44 12.73
C PHE A 54 22.49 9.66 14.09
N GLU A 55 23.40 10.63 14.23
CA GLU A 55 24.06 10.99 15.49
C GLU A 55 23.07 11.37 16.59
N ARG A 56 21.87 11.83 16.23
CA ARG A 56 20.82 12.17 17.20
C ARG A 56 20.15 10.92 17.78
N LEU A 57 20.18 9.78 17.09
CA LEU A 57 19.70 8.50 17.62
C LEU A 57 20.57 8.01 18.79
N ALA A 58 21.89 8.17 18.70
CA ALA A 58 22.81 7.84 19.76
C ALA A 58 22.53 8.63 21.06
N GLY A 59 22.08 9.88 20.94
CA GLY A 59 21.67 10.70 22.07
C GLY A 59 20.45 10.17 22.85
N LEU A 60 19.62 9.34 22.26
CA LEU A 60 18.47 8.70 22.92
C LEU A 60 18.89 7.56 23.86
N VAL A 61 20.03 6.90 23.60
CA VAL A 61 20.52 5.76 24.38
C VAL A 61 20.82 6.16 25.82
N THR A 62 21.19 7.41 26.08
CA THR A 62 21.48 7.95 27.41
C THR A 62 20.23 8.35 28.21
N GLY A 63 19.03 8.30 27.59
CA GLY A 63 17.78 8.66 28.25
C GLY A 63 17.23 7.59 29.19
N ASN A 64 16.32 7.97 30.09
CA ASN A 64 15.67 7.11 31.09
C ASN A 64 14.55 6.26 30.49
N PHE A 65 14.84 5.53 29.40
CA PHE A 65 13.86 4.67 28.74
C PHE A 65 13.85 3.26 29.36
N ALA A 66 12.69 2.58 29.31
CA ALA A 66 12.54 1.22 29.81
C ALA A 66 13.51 0.25 29.09
N GLU A 67 13.91 -0.82 29.80
CA GLU A 67 14.96 -1.75 29.34
C GLU A 67 14.72 -2.36 27.95
N HIS A 68 13.45 -2.65 27.61
CA HIS A 68 13.12 -3.16 26.28
C HIS A 68 13.45 -2.17 25.15
N TRP A 69 13.41 -0.86 25.40
CA TRP A 69 13.78 0.17 24.42
C TRP A 69 15.30 0.30 24.25
N ARG A 70 16.10 -0.02 25.27
CA ARG A 70 17.57 -0.01 25.15
C ARG A 70 18.04 -0.93 24.02
N ARG A 71 17.47 -2.13 23.92
CA ARG A 71 17.76 -3.07 22.86
C ARG A 71 17.48 -2.50 21.47
N THR A 72 16.31 -1.88 21.29
CA THR A 72 15.95 -1.21 20.04
C THR A 72 16.90 -0.06 19.70
N LEU A 73 17.26 0.76 20.69
CA LEU A 73 18.18 1.87 20.49
C LEU A 73 19.59 1.40 20.15
N THR A 74 20.09 0.33 20.79
CA THR A 74 21.39 -0.29 20.44
C THR A 74 21.40 -0.75 18.98
N PHE A 75 20.31 -1.39 18.53
CA PHE A 75 20.16 -1.78 17.13
C PHE A 75 20.16 -0.56 16.19
N LEU A 76 19.42 0.48 16.52
CA LEU A 76 19.36 1.71 15.70
C LEU A 76 20.70 2.43 15.63
N ASP A 77 21.51 2.41 16.70
CA ASP A 77 22.87 2.98 16.70
C ASP A 77 23.80 2.20 15.74
N ILE A 78 23.72 0.86 15.76
CA ILE A 78 24.44 0.01 14.81
C ILE A 78 23.99 0.33 13.37
N VAL A 79 22.68 0.43 13.12
CA VAL A 79 22.14 0.78 11.80
C VAL A 79 22.60 2.16 11.35
N GLY A 80 22.62 3.13 12.26
CA GLY A 80 23.07 4.50 12.00
C GLY A 80 24.50 4.59 11.48
N THR A 81 25.35 3.63 11.85
CA THR A 81 26.73 3.53 11.37
C THR A 81 26.86 2.60 10.15
N ALA A 82 26.25 1.42 10.21
CA ALA A 82 26.38 0.39 9.18
C ALA A 82 25.68 0.77 7.87
N TRP A 83 24.48 1.33 7.93
CA TRP A 83 23.70 1.64 6.72
C TRP A 83 24.39 2.69 5.81
N PRO A 84 24.85 3.86 6.31
CA PRO A 84 25.61 4.80 5.49
C PRO A 84 26.90 4.20 4.91
N ALA A 85 27.61 3.36 5.69
CA ALA A 85 28.84 2.71 5.24
C ALA A 85 28.55 1.73 4.08
N MET A 86 27.50 0.90 4.21
CA MET A 86 27.07 -0.03 3.15
C MET A 86 26.67 0.70 1.85
N LEU A 87 25.97 1.82 1.95
CA LEU A 87 25.62 2.65 0.79
C LEU A 87 26.87 3.28 0.14
N ALA A 88 27.79 3.78 0.95
CA ALA A 88 29.04 4.40 0.45
C ALA A 88 29.92 3.37 -0.27
N GLU A 89 30.09 2.17 0.27
CA GLU A 89 30.83 1.08 -0.35
C GLU A 89 30.28 0.71 -1.72
N ARG A 90 28.95 0.77 -1.89
CA ARG A 90 28.27 0.52 -3.17
C ARG A 90 28.23 1.73 -4.10
N GLY A 91 28.70 2.91 -3.68
CA GLY A 91 28.53 4.16 -4.42
C GLY A 91 27.06 4.54 -4.61
N GLN A 92 26.20 4.16 -3.69
CA GLN A 92 24.75 4.35 -3.73
C GLN A 92 24.27 5.38 -2.71
N ILE A 93 23.05 5.84 -2.87
CA ILE A 93 22.34 6.76 -1.96
C ILE A 93 20.90 6.29 -1.80
N ASP A 94 20.32 6.50 -0.65
CA ASP A 94 18.88 6.23 -0.43
C ASP A 94 17.99 7.05 -1.39
N ALA A 95 16.91 6.44 -1.86
CA ALA A 95 16.02 7.06 -2.86
C ALA A 95 15.37 8.34 -2.32
N ILE A 96 14.95 8.34 -1.05
CA ILE A 96 14.33 9.51 -0.41
C ILE A 96 15.37 10.61 -0.15
N GLU A 97 16.55 10.26 0.28
CA GLU A 97 17.64 11.22 0.45
C GLU A 97 18.03 11.88 -0.89
N ARG A 98 18.14 11.07 -1.96
CA ARG A 98 18.38 11.61 -3.32
C ARG A 98 17.29 12.61 -3.74
N ARG A 99 16.02 12.26 -3.50
CA ARG A 99 14.89 13.13 -3.80
C ARG A 99 14.97 14.45 -3.03
N THR A 100 15.21 14.39 -1.73
CA THR A 100 15.34 15.55 -0.84
C THR A 100 16.48 16.46 -1.30
N ARG A 101 17.64 15.89 -1.63
CA ARG A 101 18.79 16.64 -2.18
C ARG A 101 18.47 17.28 -3.53
N ALA A 102 17.77 16.55 -4.42
CA ALA A 102 17.37 17.08 -5.73
C ALA A 102 16.40 18.27 -5.63
N ILE A 103 15.42 18.19 -4.71
CA ILE A 103 14.47 19.29 -4.43
C ILE A 103 15.22 20.52 -3.92
N ARG A 104 16.12 20.37 -2.95
CA ARG A 104 16.95 21.47 -2.44
C ARG A 104 17.88 22.06 -3.48
N ALA A 105 18.52 21.21 -4.29
CA ALA A 105 19.36 21.66 -5.39
C ALA A 105 18.57 22.46 -6.43
N GLN A 106 17.33 22.06 -6.72
CA GLN A 106 16.44 22.80 -7.61
C GLN A 106 16.03 24.14 -7.01
N ALA A 107 15.71 24.20 -5.72
CA ALA A 107 15.42 25.44 -5.00
C ALA A 107 16.62 26.41 -5.07
N ALA A 108 17.82 25.95 -4.73
CA ALA A 108 19.03 26.74 -4.79
C ALA A 108 19.34 27.25 -6.23
N ARG A 109 19.12 26.39 -7.25
CA ARG A 109 19.29 26.78 -8.65
C ARG A 109 18.35 27.91 -9.06
N TRP A 110 17.07 27.81 -8.72
CA TRP A 110 16.08 28.82 -9.07
C TRP A 110 16.24 30.12 -8.26
N GLN A 111 16.76 30.03 -7.04
CA GLN A 111 17.14 31.21 -6.26
C GLN A 111 18.31 31.98 -6.88
N ALA A 112 19.31 31.24 -7.38
CA ALA A 112 20.49 31.85 -8.04
C ALA A 112 20.19 32.34 -9.45
N ALA A 113 19.37 31.64 -10.21
CA ALA A 113 19.01 31.92 -11.59
C ALA A 113 17.53 31.68 -11.84
N PRO A 114 16.65 32.66 -11.57
CA PRO A 114 15.21 32.54 -11.77
C PRO A 114 14.87 32.19 -13.23
N PRO A 115 13.96 31.23 -13.49
CA PRO A 115 13.50 30.89 -14.83
C PRO A 115 12.72 32.06 -15.45
N ALA A 116 12.87 32.24 -16.76
CA ALA A 116 12.10 33.24 -17.51
C ALA A 116 10.65 32.79 -17.80
N THR A 117 10.36 31.50 -17.68
CA THR A 117 9.04 30.93 -17.88
C THR A 117 8.25 30.86 -16.56
N PRO A 118 6.91 30.92 -16.58
CA PRO A 118 6.10 30.76 -15.40
C PRO A 118 6.32 29.41 -14.71
N VAL A 119 6.41 29.43 -13.37
CA VAL A 119 6.47 28.24 -12.53
C VAL A 119 5.31 28.26 -11.56
N ILE A 120 4.41 27.30 -11.69
CA ILE A 120 3.22 27.19 -10.84
C ILE A 120 3.30 25.86 -10.08
N ALA A 121 3.30 25.94 -8.74
CA ALA A 121 3.17 24.78 -7.87
C ALA A 121 1.75 24.74 -7.29
N ALA A 122 1.02 23.65 -7.49
CA ALA A 122 -0.36 23.53 -7.06
C ALA A 122 -0.61 22.24 -6.27
N GLY A 123 -1.54 22.30 -5.27
CA GLY A 123 -2.04 21.11 -4.54
C GLY A 123 -1.14 20.62 -3.41
N SER A 124 0.01 21.23 -3.17
CA SER A 124 0.89 20.85 -2.06
C SER A 124 0.55 21.60 -0.78
N THR A 125 0.51 20.89 0.34
CA THR A 125 0.40 21.47 1.69
C THR A 125 1.76 21.81 2.32
N GLY A 126 2.87 21.61 1.60
CA GLY A 126 4.22 21.88 2.12
C GLY A 126 4.61 21.01 3.32
N SER A 127 4.03 19.82 3.45
CA SER A 127 4.22 18.94 4.61
C SER A 127 5.64 18.43 4.81
N GLN A 128 6.49 18.45 3.77
CA GLN A 128 7.89 18.05 3.84
C GLN A 128 8.80 19.29 3.79
N PRO A 129 9.86 19.40 4.65
CA PRO A 129 10.71 20.58 4.74
C PRO A 129 11.34 21.01 3.39
N ALA A 130 11.96 20.09 2.65
CA ALA A 130 12.55 20.42 1.35
C ALA A 130 11.51 20.91 0.32
N THR A 131 10.29 20.35 0.34
CA THR A 131 9.18 20.83 -0.50
C THR A 131 8.76 22.24 -0.09
N ARG A 132 8.67 22.51 1.21
CA ARG A 132 8.35 23.81 1.77
C ARG A 132 9.38 24.88 1.37
N GLU A 133 10.69 24.54 1.45
CA GLU A 133 11.79 25.37 0.98
C GLU A 133 11.65 25.69 -0.53
N LEU A 134 11.34 24.69 -1.37
CA LEU A 134 11.11 24.89 -2.80
C LEU A 134 9.89 25.77 -3.08
N LEU A 135 8.77 25.57 -2.36
CA LEU A 135 7.58 26.39 -2.50
C LEU A 135 7.85 27.84 -2.12
N ALA A 136 8.66 28.10 -1.09
CA ALA A 136 9.07 29.45 -0.71
C ALA A 136 9.87 30.12 -1.82
N VAL A 137 10.78 29.41 -2.45
CA VAL A 137 11.53 29.91 -3.62
C VAL A 137 10.58 30.21 -4.78
N ILE A 138 9.65 29.29 -5.11
CA ILE A 138 8.68 29.51 -6.20
C ILE A 138 7.81 30.73 -5.94
N ALA A 139 7.32 30.93 -4.71
CA ALA A 139 6.52 32.09 -4.35
C ALA A 139 7.28 33.42 -4.55
N GLY A 140 8.61 33.41 -4.39
CA GLY A 140 9.47 34.58 -4.60
C GLY A 140 9.95 34.79 -6.04
N LEU A 141 9.66 33.87 -6.99
CA LEU A 141 10.07 34.05 -8.39
C LEU A 141 9.27 35.14 -9.10
N PRO A 142 9.88 35.89 -10.06
CA PRO A 142 9.16 36.91 -10.83
C PRO A 142 7.89 36.43 -11.55
N HIS A 143 7.89 35.17 -11.97
CA HIS A 143 6.77 34.49 -12.64
C HIS A 143 6.36 33.22 -11.88
N GLY A 144 6.49 33.23 -10.55
CA GLY A 144 6.15 32.12 -9.69
C GLY A 144 4.74 32.26 -9.11
N ALA A 145 4.09 31.12 -8.88
CA ALA A 145 2.84 31.07 -8.13
C ALA A 145 2.73 29.76 -7.34
N VAL A 146 2.21 29.85 -6.11
CA VAL A 146 1.87 28.70 -5.28
C VAL A 146 0.37 28.68 -5.06
N VAL A 147 -0.32 27.62 -5.51
CA VAL A 147 -1.77 27.46 -5.36
C VAL A 147 -2.04 26.49 -4.22
N LEU A 148 -2.60 27.04 -3.14
CA LEU A 148 -2.88 26.28 -1.92
C LEU A 148 -4.22 25.54 -2.05
N PRO A 149 -4.28 24.23 -1.73
CA PRO A 149 -5.52 23.47 -1.74
C PRO A 149 -6.29 23.73 -0.44
N GLY A 150 -7.55 24.15 -0.51
CA GLY A 150 -8.48 24.16 0.63
C GLY A 150 -8.02 24.97 1.84
N LEU A 151 -7.39 26.13 1.61
CA LEU A 151 -7.07 27.06 2.70
C LEU A 151 -8.36 27.59 3.33
N ASP A 152 -8.50 27.40 4.64
CA ASP A 152 -9.63 27.92 5.41
C ASP A 152 -9.43 29.42 5.68
N ARG A 153 -10.28 30.23 5.10
CA ARG A 153 -10.29 31.68 5.28
C ARG A 153 -11.38 32.15 6.25
N GLU A 154 -12.30 31.25 6.61
CA GLU A 154 -13.46 31.55 7.46
C GLU A 154 -13.14 31.42 8.96
N MET A 155 -12.16 30.61 9.32
CA MET A 155 -11.74 30.40 10.71
C MET A 155 -11.27 31.71 11.35
N ASP A 156 -11.67 31.95 12.58
CA ASP A 156 -11.22 33.13 13.35
C ASP A 156 -9.72 33.05 13.72
N ALA A 157 -9.16 34.21 14.11
CA ALA A 157 -7.72 34.31 14.39
C ALA A 157 -7.32 33.56 15.68
N GLU A 158 -8.20 33.43 16.66
CA GLU A 158 -7.93 32.71 17.90
C GLU A 158 -7.81 31.19 17.60
N SER A 159 -8.78 30.64 16.89
CA SER A 159 -8.76 29.24 16.44
C SER A 159 -7.57 28.95 15.54
N TRP A 160 -7.21 29.87 14.64
CA TRP A 160 -6.03 29.72 13.78
C TRP A 160 -4.73 29.67 14.58
N GLY A 161 -4.63 30.37 15.70
CA GLY A 161 -3.49 30.32 16.61
C GLY A 161 -3.39 29.07 17.49
N LYS A 162 -4.44 28.21 17.52
CA LYS A 162 -4.56 27.00 18.34
C LYS A 162 -4.47 25.72 17.54
N LEU A 163 -4.02 25.78 16.28
CA LEU A 163 -3.92 24.62 15.41
C LEU A 163 -2.89 23.61 15.92
N GLU A 164 -3.32 22.37 16.08
CA GLU A 164 -2.49 21.23 16.44
C GLU A 164 -2.15 20.36 15.20
N PRO A 165 -1.12 19.48 15.27
CA PRO A 165 -0.75 18.60 14.17
C PRO A 165 -1.88 17.73 13.61
N SER A 166 -2.89 17.40 14.40
CA SER A 166 -4.10 16.66 14.00
C SER A 166 -5.12 17.49 13.24
N HIS A 167 -4.96 18.83 13.22
CA HIS A 167 -5.90 19.73 12.56
C HIS A 167 -5.70 19.80 11.03
N PRO A 168 -6.77 19.85 10.21
CA PRO A 168 -6.66 19.87 8.74
C PRO A 168 -5.85 21.04 8.18
N GLN A 169 -5.87 22.20 8.85
CA GLN A 169 -5.16 23.39 8.39
C GLN A 169 -3.71 23.52 8.90
N PHE A 170 -3.28 22.64 9.80
CA PHE A 170 -1.95 22.73 10.42
C PHE A 170 -0.81 22.77 9.37
N GLY A 171 -0.85 21.91 8.36
CA GLY A 171 0.19 21.91 7.32
C GLY A 171 0.23 23.19 6.48
N LEU A 172 -0.94 23.77 6.18
CA LEU A 172 -1.01 25.05 5.47
C LEU A 172 -0.57 26.22 6.35
N HIS A 173 -0.90 26.19 7.64
CA HIS A 173 -0.40 27.16 8.60
C HIS A 173 1.14 27.17 8.64
N GLU A 174 1.77 25.99 8.80
CA GLU A 174 3.23 25.88 8.76
C GLU A 174 3.84 26.37 7.42
N LEU A 175 3.15 26.09 6.31
CA LEU A 175 3.59 26.57 5.00
C LEU A 175 3.50 28.08 4.90
N LEU A 176 2.42 28.71 5.32
CA LEU A 176 2.27 30.17 5.32
C LEU A 176 3.30 30.87 6.19
N VAL A 177 3.58 30.33 7.38
CA VAL A 177 4.67 30.82 8.24
C VAL A 177 6.02 30.76 7.52
N ALA A 178 6.31 29.65 6.83
CA ALA A 178 7.56 29.50 6.07
C ALA A 178 7.64 30.42 4.85
N LEU A 179 6.52 30.77 4.25
CA LEU A 179 6.42 31.74 3.14
C LEU A 179 6.49 33.18 3.62
N GLY A 180 6.31 33.46 4.91
CA GLY A 180 6.18 34.80 5.45
C GLY A 180 4.94 35.54 4.96
N VAL A 181 3.84 34.80 4.72
CA VAL A 181 2.59 35.32 4.16
C VAL A 181 1.46 35.13 5.19
N GLU A 182 0.72 36.19 5.45
CA GLU A 182 -0.49 36.09 6.28
C GLU A 182 -1.62 35.42 5.50
N ARG A 183 -2.47 34.66 6.18
CA ARG A 183 -3.60 33.96 5.58
C ARG A 183 -4.54 34.90 4.81
N THR A 184 -4.75 36.08 5.33
CA THR A 184 -5.61 37.13 4.75
C THR A 184 -5.06 37.69 3.44
N ASP A 185 -3.76 37.59 3.23
CA ASP A 185 -3.08 38.12 2.05
C ASP A 185 -3.06 37.13 0.87
N VAL A 186 -3.55 35.92 1.09
CA VAL A 186 -3.67 34.90 0.04
C VAL A 186 -4.89 35.22 -0.83
N PRO A 187 -4.73 35.61 -2.12
CA PRO A 187 -5.86 35.90 -2.99
C PRO A 187 -6.55 34.62 -3.46
N ASP A 188 -7.83 34.75 -3.83
CA ASP A 188 -8.53 33.64 -4.49
C ASP A 188 -7.97 33.40 -5.90
N TRP A 189 -7.93 32.13 -6.31
CA TRP A 189 -7.49 31.80 -7.67
C TRP A 189 -8.48 32.36 -8.70
N PRO A 190 -8.01 33.14 -9.70
CA PRO A 190 -8.87 33.72 -10.73
C PRO A 190 -9.68 32.67 -11.49
N GLY A 191 -10.98 32.84 -11.59
CA GLY A 191 -11.87 31.88 -12.26
C GLY A 191 -12.23 30.64 -11.44
N GLY A 192 -11.89 30.62 -10.16
CA GLY A 192 -12.46 29.67 -9.20
C GLY A 192 -13.99 29.84 -9.16
N ARG A 193 -14.75 28.73 -9.14
CA ARG A 193 -16.17 28.81 -8.84
C ARG A 193 -16.33 29.10 -7.34
N ASP A 194 -17.14 30.09 -7.01
CA ASP A 194 -17.62 30.26 -5.64
C ASP A 194 -18.47 29.04 -5.30
N GLY A 195 -17.87 28.10 -4.56
CA GLY A 195 -18.61 26.99 -4.00
C GLY A 195 -19.65 27.47 -2.96
N ASN A 196 -20.45 26.57 -2.41
CA ASN A 196 -21.40 26.90 -1.35
C ASN A 196 -20.67 27.53 -0.14
N HIS A 197 -20.78 28.87 0.02
CA HIS A 197 -20.14 29.64 1.09
C HIS A 197 -20.58 29.13 2.47
N ALA A 198 -21.90 28.86 2.64
CA ALA A 198 -22.43 28.32 3.89
C ALA A 198 -21.77 26.98 4.25
N ARG A 199 -21.46 26.17 3.25
CA ARG A 199 -20.74 24.90 3.47
C ARG A 199 -19.28 25.10 3.88
N ARG A 200 -18.59 26.09 3.32
CA ARG A 200 -17.22 26.42 3.77
C ARG A 200 -17.21 26.80 5.25
N ILE A 201 -18.18 27.67 5.68
CA ILE A 201 -18.36 28.02 7.08
C ILE A 201 -18.66 26.77 7.92
N LEU A 202 -19.57 25.89 7.47
CA LEU A 202 -19.88 24.66 8.18
C LEU A 202 -18.63 23.77 8.36
N VAL A 203 -17.81 23.62 7.32
CA VAL A 203 -16.58 22.81 7.37
C VAL A 203 -15.57 23.43 8.34
N ALA A 204 -15.39 24.75 8.33
CA ALA A 204 -14.54 25.45 9.29
C ALA A 204 -15.01 25.22 10.73
N GLU A 205 -16.32 25.36 10.99
CA GLU A 205 -16.92 25.13 12.31
C GLU A 205 -16.81 23.65 12.75
N LEU A 206 -17.02 22.67 11.86
CA LEU A 206 -16.87 21.24 12.16
C LEU A 206 -15.44 20.86 12.56
N MET A 207 -14.47 21.56 12.03
CA MET A 207 -13.04 21.33 12.27
C MET A 207 -12.46 22.31 13.31
N ARG A 208 -13.27 23.10 13.98
CA ARG A 208 -12.81 24.06 15.00
C ARG A 208 -11.99 23.35 16.09
N PRO A 209 -10.82 23.91 16.49
CA PRO A 209 -10.03 23.34 17.59
C PRO A 209 -10.86 23.20 18.87
N ALA A 210 -10.63 22.15 19.64
CA ALA A 210 -11.37 21.85 20.87
C ALA A 210 -11.32 23.00 21.87
N GLU A 211 -10.19 23.72 21.95
CA GLU A 211 -9.98 24.85 22.86
C GLU A 211 -10.83 26.07 22.54
N THR A 212 -11.37 26.16 21.33
CA THR A 212 -12.24 27.28 20.89
C THR A 212 -13.65 26.82 20.52
N SER A 213 -14.04 25.61 20.90
CA SER A 213 -15.37 25.04 20.61
C SER A 213 -16.54 25.81 21.28
N GLU A 214 -16.27 26.56 22.33
CA GLU A 214 -17.31 27.45 22.97
C GLU A 214 -17.82 28.53 22.00
N ALA A 215 -17.03 28.89 20.99
CA ALA A 215 -17.41 29.85 19.95
C ALA A 215 -18.18 29.23 18.78
N TRP A 216 -18.62 27.98 18.88
CA TRP A 216 -19.39 27.32 17.84
C TRP A 216 -20.65 28.10 17.47
N SER A 217 -20.78 28.36 16.17
CA SER A 217 -21.99 28.97 15.62
C SER A 217 -22.93 27.93 15.05
N ARG A 218 -24.25 28.20 15.09
CA ARG A 218 -25.22 27.32 14.44
C ARG A 218 -25.07 27.44 12.92
N PRO A 219 -24.81 26.35 12.17
CA PRO A 219 -24.63 26.44 10.73
C PRO A 219 -25.92 26.81 10.02
N ASP A 220 -25.80 27.54 8.90
CA ASP A 220 -26.91 27.77 7.97
C ASP A 220 -27.39 26.43 7.41
N PRO A 221 -28.70 26.09 7.45
CA PRO A 221 -29.24 24.88 6.85
C PRO A 221 -28.87 24.70 5.37
N ALA A 222 -28.71 25.77 4.60
CA ALA A 222 -28.26 25.75 3.21
C ALA A 222 -26.87 25.14 3.03
N ALA A 223 -26.08 25.06 4.10
CA ALA A 223 -24.78 24.37 4.08
C ALA A 223 -24.90 22.85 3.76
N LEU A 224 -26.05 22.24 4.07
CA LEU A 224 -26.32 20.83 3.83
C LEU A 224 -27.07 20.55 2.51
N ASP A 225 -27.37 21.58 1.72
CA ASP A 225 -28.00 21.40 0.42
C ASP A 225 -27.13 20.49 -0.46
N HIS A 226 -27.75 19.45 -1.04
CA HIS A 226 -27.07 18.45 -1.86
C HIS A 226 -26.00 17.61 -1.12
N VAL A 227 -26.04 17.53 0.21
CA VAL A 227 -25.33 16.55 1.00
C VAL A 227 -26.30 15.45 1.38
N ALA A 228 -25.95 14.21 1.05
CA ALA A 228 -26.69 13.04 1.46
C ALA A 228 -25.80 12.10 2.28
N ARG A 229 -26.40 11.30 3.15
CA ARG A 229 -25.72 10.28 3.94
C ARG A 229 -26.42 8.93 3.79
N ALA A 230 -25.64 7.87 3.64
CA ALA A 230 -26.11 6.50 3.61
C ALA A 230 -25.36 5.67 4.66
N ASP A 231 -26.10 5.26 5.69
CA ASP A 231 -25.63 4.26 6.66
C ASP A 231 -26.05 2.90 6.15
N CYS A 232 -25.10 2.03 5.84
CA CYS A 232 -25.31 0.71 5.26
C CYS A 232 -25.05 -0.35 6.32
N ALA A 233 -25.87 -1.39 6.41
CA ALA A 233 -25.73 -2.40 7.45
C ALA A 233 -24.42 -3.22 7.31
N THR A 234 -23.87 -3.33 6.09
CA THR A 234 -22.63 -4.08 5.81
C THR A 234 -21.78 -3.36 4.76
N ALA A 235 -20.47 -3.66 4.72
CA ALA A 235 -19.55 -3.16 3.70
C ALA A 235 -19.96 -3.56 2.25
N HIS A 236 -20.63 -4.71 2.08
CA HIS A 236 -21.17 -5.10 0.78
C HIS A 236 -22.34 -4.19 0.36
N GLN A 237 -23.27 -3.90 1.27
CA GLN A 237 -24.38 -2.98 0.96
C GLN A 237 -23.89 -1.57 0.69
N GLU A 238 -22.86 -1.12 1.39
CA GLU A 238 -22.19 0.16 1.09
C GLU A 238 -21.62 0.17 -0.33
N ALA A 239 -20.89 -0.88 -0.73
CA ALA A 239 -20.36 -1.01 -2.08
C ALA A 239 -21.45 -0.99 -3.15
N VAL A 240 -22.59 -1.66 -2.91
CA VAL A 240 -23.75 -1.65 -3.82
C VAL A 240 -24.37 -0.24 -3.89
N ALA A 241 -24.55 0.45 -2.77
CA ALA A 241 -25.10 1.81 -2.74
C ALA A 241 -24.22 2.79 -3.53
N ILE A 242 -22.90 2.73 -3.33
CA ILE A 242 -21.93 3.53 -4.06
C ILE A 242 -21.99 3.21 -5.56
N ALA A 243 -21.99 1.92 -5.95
CA ALA A 243 -22.05 1.51 -7.34
C ALA A 243 -23.33 1.98 -8.03
N LEU A 244 -24.48 1.96 -7.33
CA LEU A 244 -25.75 2.49 -7.83
C LEU A 244 -25.68 4.01 -8.03
N ALA A 245 -25.13 4.77 -7.09
CA ALA A 245 -24.97 6.21 -7.19
C ALA A 245 -24.05 6.60 -8.36
N LEU A 246 -22.93 5.88 -8.56
CA LEU A 246 -22.05 6.07 -9.71
C LEU A 246 -22.75 5.75 -11.02
N ARG A 247 -23.52 4.65 -11.08
CA ARG A 247 -24.30 4.30 -12.27
C ARG A 247 -25.41 5.31 -12.56
N GLU A 248 -26.11 5.79 -11.52
CA GLU A 248 -27.14 6.81 -11.66
C GLU A 248 -26.61 8.10 -12.29
N ALA A 249 -25.39 8.52 -11.92
CA ALA A 249 -24.74 9.69 -12.52
C ALA A 249 -24.58 9.56 -14.05
N LEU A 250 -24.51 8.35 -14.60
CA LEU A 250 -24.42 8.13 -16.04
C LEU A 250 -25.73 8.39 -16.80
N ASN A 251 -26.88 8.45 -16.12
CA ASN A 251 -28.17 8.75 -16.73
C ASN A 251 -28.25 10.22 -17.19
N GLU A 252 -27.47 11.12 -16.57
CA GLU A 252 -27.35 12.50 -17.00
C GLU A 252 -26.18 12.67 -17.99
N PRO A 253 -26.43 13.24 -19.18
CA PRO A 253 -25.38 13.49 -20.15
C PRO A 253 -24.26 14.36 -19.59
N ARG A 254 -23.01 13.95 -19.78
CA ARG A 254 -21.79 14.65 -19.34
C ARG A 254 -21.58 14.77 -17.82
N ARG A 255 -22.48 14.30 -16.97
CA ARG A 255 -22.27 14.29 -15.52
C ARG A 255 -21.13 13.36 -15.16
N THR A 256 -20.25 13.85 -14.31
CA THR A 256 -19.10 13.13 -13.75
C THR A 256 -19.36 12.74 -12.30
N ALA A 257 -18.83 11.59 -11.88
CA ALA A 257 -18.89 11.17 -10.49
C ALA A 257 -17.59 10.50 -10.04
N ALA A 258 -17.22 10.70 -8.80
CA ALA A 258 -16.02 10.09 -8.23
C ALA A 258 -16.30 9.49 -6.85
N LEU A 259 -15.78 8.29 -6.61
CA LEU A 259 -15.60 7.74 -5.27
C LEU A 259 -14.24 8.15 -4.75
N ILE A 260 -14.21 8.75 -3.58
CA ILE A 260 -12.99 9.03 -2.82
C ILE A 260 -12.98 8.11 -1.60
N THR A 261 -11.98 7.27 -1.49
CA THR A 261 -11.84 6.38 -0.33
C THR A 261 -10.37 5.95 -0.11
N PRO A 262 -9.89 5.91 1.13
CA PRO A 262 -8.63 5.25 1.47
C PRO A 262 -8.79 3.73 1.57
N ASP A 263 -10.03 3.22 1.70
CA ASP A 263 -10.34 1.79 1.83
C ASP A 263 -10.25 1.08 0.48
N ARG A 264 -9.18 0.30 0.32
CA ARG A 264 -8.90 -0.46 -0.91
C ARG A 264 -9.85 -1.64 -1.10
N GLU A 265 -10.35 -2.21 -0.02
CA GLU A 265 -11.31 -3.30 -0.06
C GLU A 265 -12.68 -2.82 -0.54
N LEU A 266 -13.15 -1.68 -0.02
CA LEU A 266 -14.35 -1.02 -0.51
C LEU A 266 -14.23 -0.66 -1.99
N ALA A 267 -13.11 -0.08 -2.40
CA ALA A 267 -12.82 0.26 -3.80
C ALA A 267 -12.95 -0.96 -4.72
N ARG A 268 -12.37 -2.10 -4.33
CA ARG A 268 -12.42 -3.37 -5.05
C ARG A 268 -13.85 -3.92 -5.14
N ARG A 269 -14.63 -3.85 -4.04
CA ARG A 269 -16.03 -4.27 -4.01
C ARG A 269 -16.90 -3.42 -4.95
N VAL A 270 -16.74 -2.09 -4.92
CA VAL A 270 -17.45 -1.17 -5.82
C VAL A 270 -17.12 -1.48 -7.30
N THR A 271 -15.84 -1.70 -7.59
CA THR A 271 -15.42 -2.08 -8.95
C THR A 271 -16.05 -3.40 -9.41
N ALA A 272 -16.16 -4.39 -8.51
CA ALA A 272 -16.80 -5.67 -8.81
C ALA A 272 -18.32 -5.50 -9.07
N GLU A 273 -19.00 -4.66 -8.30
CA GLU A 273 -20.43 -4.37 -8.52
C GLU A 273 -20.69 -3.64 -9.84
N LEU A 274 -19.84 -2.67 -10.22
CA LEU A 274 -19.96 -1.94 -11.48
C LEU A 274 -19.80 -2.85 -12.72
N LYS A 275 -19.00 -3.92 -12.61
CA LYS A 275 -18.84 -4.91 -13.70
C LYS A 275 -20.15 -5.61 -14.07
N ARG A 276 -21.13 -5.69 -13.15
CA ARG A 276 -22.46 -6.26 -13.44
C ARG A 276 -23.21 -5.48 -14.52
N TRP A 277 -22.84 -4.22 -14.74
CA TRP A 277 -23.39 -3.35 -15.78
C TRP A 277 -22.39 -3.08 -16.92
N ASN A 278 -21.32 -3.89 -17.03
CA ASN A 278 -20.22 -3.68 -17.99
C ASN A 278 -19.56 -2.29 -17.85
N ILE A 279 -19.56 -1.74 -16.64
CA ILE A 279 -18.87 -0.49 -16.34
C ILE A 279 -17.50 -0.83 -15.79
N GLU A 280 -16.46 -0.44 -16.54
CA GLU A 280 -15.07 -0.52 -16.10
C GLU A 280 -14.61 0.85 -15.61
N ILE A 281 -14.31 0.96 -14.33
CA ILE A 281 -13.81 2.18 -13.70
C ILE A 281 -12.28 2.08 -13.53
N ASP A 282 -11.61 3.21 -13.62
CA ASP A 282 -10.19 3.33 -13.34
C ASP A 282 -9.97 3.45 -11.82
N ASP A 283 -9.17 2.53 -11.28
CA ASP A 283 -8.69 2.59 -9.90
C ASP A 283 -7.28 3.16 -9.87
N SER A 284 -7.15 4.40 -9.42
CA SER A 284 -5.86 5.12 -9.35
C SER A 284 -4.81 4.43 -8.50
N ALA A 285 -5.21 3.66 -7.49
CA ALA A 285 -4.27 2.94 -6.63
C ALA A 285 -3.87 1.56 -7.18
N GLY A 286 -4.63 1.03 -8.15
CA GLY A 286 -4.36 -0.25 -8.78
C GLY A 286 -4.75 -1.46 -7.91
N MET A 287 -4.39 -2.64 -8.39
CA MET A 287 -4.66 -3.93 -7.76
C MET A 287 -3.36 -4.50 -7.17
N PRO A 288 -3.36 -5.06 -5.95
CA PRO A 288 -2.20 -5.76 -5.41
C PRO A 288 -1.74 -6.87 -6.37
N LEU A 289 -0.44 -6.92 -6.67
CA LEU A 289 0.13 -7.96 -7.52
C LEU A 289 -0.12 -9.35 -6.94
N ALA A 290 -0.06 -9.48 -5.62
CA ALA A 290 -0.26 -10.73 -4.89
C ALA A 290 -1.66 -11.37 -5.10
N ASP A 291 -2.67 -10.57 -5.50
CA ASP A 291 -4.05 -11.03 -5.72
C ASP A 291 -4.33 -11.36 -7.19
N THR A 292 -3.35 -11.20 -8.05
CA THR A 292 -3.50 -11.50 -9.49
C THR A 292 -3.38 -13.00 -9.76
N PRO A 293 -4.02 -13.51 -10.84
CA PRO A 293 -3.94 -14.92 -11.17
C PRO A 293 -2.50 -15.48 -11.26
N PRO A 294 -1.51 -14.82 -11.89
CA PRO A 294 -0.14 -15.31 -11.90
C PRO A 294 0.47 -15.43 -10.49
N ALA A 295 0.31 -14.44 -9.63
CA ALA A 295 0.86 -14.46 -8.27
C ALA A 295 0.12 -15.48 -7.37
N THR A 296 -1.19 -15.63 -7.53
CA THR A 296 -1.96 -16.64 -6.78
C THR A 296 -1.61 -18.07 -7.18
N LEU A 297 -1.17 -18.31 -8.44
CA LEU A 297 -0.61 -19.61 -8.83
C LEU A 297 0.67 -19.92 -8.05
N LEU A 298 1.61 -18.96 -7.95
CA LEU A 298 2.85 -19.14 -7.18
C LEU A 298 2.53 -19.46 -5.72
N ARG A 299 1.60 -18.72 -5.11
CA ARG A 299 1.19 -18.95 -3.73
C ARG A 299 0.53 -20.31 -3.53
N ALA A 300 -0.35 -20.72 -4.44
CA ALA A 300 -1.01 -22.03 -4.38
C ALA A 300 0.01 -23.19 -4.56
N LEU A 301 0.98 -23.02 -5.45
CA LEU A 301 2.07 -23.96 -5.65
C LEU A 301 2.89 -24.14 -4.35
N ILE A 302 3.36 -23.03 -3.78
CA ILE A 302 4.19 -23.08 -2.57
C ILE A 302 3.40 -23.65 -1.39
N ALA A 303 2.14 -23.26 -1.21
CA ALA A 303 1.27 -23.79 -0.17
C ALA A 303 1.06 -25.31 -0.33
N ALA A 304 0.89 -25.79 -1.56
CA ALA A 304 0.74 -27.23 -1.83
C ALA A 304 2.01 -28.00 -1.49
N VAL A 305 3.19 -27.47 -1.83
CA VAL A 305 4.49 -28.11 -1.51
C VAL A 305 4.74 -28.08 0.00
N ASP A 306 4.60 -26.94 0.66
CA ASP A 306 4.81 -26.74 2.10
C ASP A 306 3.84 -27.60 2.93
N GLY A 307 2.57 -27.67 2.52
CA GLY A 307 1.54 -28.51 3.13
C GLY A 307 1.65 -30.00 2.80
N GLY A 308 2.72 -30.42 2.09
CA GLY A 308 2.91 -31.82 1.67
C GLY A 308 1.78 -32.33 0.79
N PHE A 309 1.25 -31.48 -0.07
CA PHE A 309 0.12 -31.76 -0.97
C PHE A 309 -1.15 -32.22 -0.22
N ALA A 310 -1.45 -31.60 0.91
CA ALA A 310 -2.72 -31.82 1.61
C ALA A 310 -3.89 -31.66 0.61
N PRO A 311 -4.99 -32.45 0.76
CA PRO A 311 -6.06 -32.50 -0.25
C PRO A 311 -6.63 -31.17 -0.67
N VAL A 312 -6.77 -30.22 0.25
CA VAL A 312 -7.31 -28.88 -0.02
C VAL A 312 -6.32 -28.07 -0.89
N ASP A 313 -5.06 -28.03 -0.50
CA ASP A 313 -4.01 -27.27 -1.20
C ASP A 313 -3.71 -27.89 -2.57
N LEU A 314 -3.66 -29.22 -2.65
CA LEU A 314 -3.52 -29.95 -3.91
C LEU A 314 -4.67 -29.61 -4.89
N LEU A 315 -5.90 -29.66 -4.42
CA LEU A 315 -7.05 -29.35 -5.26
C LEU A 315 -7.15 -27.85 -5.60
N ALA A 316 -6.75 -26.97 -4.71
CA ALA A 316 -6.67 -25.54 -4.98
C ALA A 316 -5.69 -25.27 -6.12
N LEU A 317 -4.49 -25.88 -6.08
CA LEU A 317 -3.50 -25.79 -7.14
C LEU A 317 -4.01 -26.36 -8.48
N LEU A 318 -4.54 -27.58 -8.50
CA LEU A 318 -5.03 -28.23 -9.73
C LEU A 318 -6.23 -27.51 -10.35
N LYS A 319 -7.08 -26.88 -9.53
CA LYS A 319 -8.24 -26.09 -9.98
C LYS A 319 -7.89 -24.66 -10.33
N HIS A 320 -6.68 -24.20 -10.07
CA HIS A 320 -6.25 -22.85 -10.38
C HIS A 320 -6.39 -22.55 -11.88
N PRO A 321 -6.89 -21.36 -12.30
CA PRO A 321 -7.16 -21.04 -13.71
C PRO A 321 -5.96 -21.20 -14.64
N LEU A 322 -4.75 -20.90 -14.16
CA LEU A 322 -3.52 -20.99 -14.94
C LEU A 322 -2.84 -22.38 -14.87
N CYS A 323 -3.32 -23.28 -14.03
CA CYS A 323 -2.78 -24.64 -13.95
C CYS A 323 -3.28 -25.47 -15.14
N SER A 324 -2.37 -26.15 -15.84
CA SER A 324 -2.66 -27.00 -17.00
C SER A 324 -1.93 -28.36 -16.96
N LEU A 325 -0.70 -28.39 -16.43
CA LEU A 325 0.18 -29.57 -16.49
C LEU A 325 0.28 -30.18 -17.90
N GLY A 326 0.20 -29.32 -18.93
CA GLY A 326 0.23 -29.74 -20.33
C GLY A 326 -1.06 -30.42 -20.83
N LEU A 327 -2.16 -30.31 -20.06
CA LEU A 327 -3.48 -30.84 -20.44
C LEU A 327 -4.43 -29.72 -20.85
N PRO A 328 -5.40 -29.98 -21.75
CA PRO A 328 -6.54 -29.10 -21.93
C PRO A 328 -7.27 -28.88 -20.60
N ARG A 329 -7.75 -27.66 -20.36
CA ARG A 329 -8.36 -27.29 -19.08
C ARG A 329 -9.51 -28.20 -18.64
N ALA A 330 -10.37 -28.60 -19.58
CA ALA A 330 -11.50 -29.50 -19.30
C ALA A 330 -11.02 -30.86 -18.80
N ASP A 331 -9.98 -31.41 -19.44
CA ASP A 331 -9.42 -32.72 -19.09
C ASP A 331 -8.76 -32.70 -17.72
N LEU A 332 -7.92 -31.66 -17.45
CA LEU A 332 -7.33 -31.46 -16.12
C LEU A 332 -8.41 -31.42 -15.02
N LEU A 333 -9.47 -30.61 -15.22
CA LEU A 333 -10.54 -30.49 -14.24
C LEU A 333 -11.31 -31.81 -14.04
N ASN A 334 -11.51 -32.58 -15.12
CA ASN A 334 -12.17 -33.88 -15.03
C ASN A 334 -11.32 -34.88 -14.21
N VAL A 335 -10.02 -34.94 -14.47
CA VAL A 335 -9.11 -35.82 -13.72
C VAL A 335 -9.00 -35.34 -12.26
N ALA A 336 -8.88 -34.03 -12.00
CA ALA A 336 -8.84 -33.48 -10.66
C ALA A 336 -10.14 -33.77 -9.86
N ARG A 337 -11.32 -33.74 -10.51
CA ARG A 337 -12.60 -34.12 -9.86
C ARG A 337 -12.66 -35.62 -9.54
N ARG A 338 -12.04 -36.48 -10.40
CA ARG A 338 -11.94 -37.92 -10.11
C ARG A 338 -11.01 -38.17 -8.94
N LEU A 339 -9.84 -37.51 -8.90
CA LEU A 339 -8.92 -37.55 -7.77
C LEU A 339 -9.64 -37.14 -6.48
N ASP A 340 -10.35 -36.01 -6.45
CA ASP A 340 -11.12 -35.53 -5.31
C ASP A 340 -12.13 -36.60 -4.83
N ARG A 341 -13.03 -37.04 -5.74
CA ARG A 341 -14.16 -37.86 -5.34
C ARG A 341 -13.80 -39.30 -4.98
N LYS A 342 -12.82 -39.89 -5.70
CA LYS A 342 -12.47 -41.29 -5.50
C LYS A 342 -11.38 -41.51 -4.44
N TYR A 343 -10.38 -40.61 -4.36
CA TYR A 343 -9.14 -40.88 -3.64
C TYR A 343 -8.84 -39.95 -2.47
N LEU A 344 -9.36 -38.71 -2.47
CA LEU A 344 -9.05 -37.73 -1.43
C LEU A 344 -10.14 -37.55 -0.37
N ARG A 345 -11.32 -38.17 -0.56
CA ARG A 345 -12.40 -38.13 0.43
C ARG A 345 -12.26 -39.28 1.40
N GLY A 346 -12.00 -38.97 2.67
CA GLY A 346 -11.81 -39.95 3.72
C GLY A 346 -10.73 -39.57 4.70
N LEU A 347 -9.93 -40.52 5.15
CA LEU A 347 -8.81 -40.25 6.04
C LEU A 347 -7.76 -39.40 5.30
N LYS A 348 -7.24 -38.39 6.02
CA LYS A 348 -6.18 -37.52 5.50
C LYS A 348 -4.96 -38.39 5.17
N PRO A 349 -4.45 -38.34 3.92
CA PRO A 349 -3.22 -39.06 3.58
C PRO A 349 -2.04 -38.52 4.39
N THR A 350 -1.03 -39.32 4.59
CA THR A 350 0.28 -38.85 5.05
C THR A 350 0.83 -37.83 4.04
N ALA A 351 1.74 -36.96 4.48
CA ALA A 351 2.27 -35.90 3.62
C ALA A 351 3.01 -36.48 2.39
N GLY A 352 2.87 -35.79 1.26
CA GLY A 352 3.60 -36.03 0.03
C GLY A 352 2.79 -36.74 -1.06
N LEU A 353 3.24 -36.58 -2.32
CA LEU A 353 2.59 -37.16 -3.49
C LEU A 353 2.68 -38.69 -3.49
N GLU A 354 3.71 -39.28 -2.86
CA GLU A 354 3.83 -40.71 -2.72
C GLU A 354 2.68 -41.33 -1.93
N ALA A 355 2.23 -40.67 -0.87
CA ALA A 355 1.06 -41.14 -0.13
C ALA A 355 -0.21 -41.14 -0.99
N VAL A 356 -0.35 -40.12 -1.87
CA VAL A 356 -1.45 -40.10 -2.84
C VAL A 356 -1.34 -41.25 -3.84
N ARG A 357 -0.14 -41.57 -4.34
CA ARG A 357 0.08 -42.71 -5.20
C ARG A 357 -0.31 -44.03 -4.53
N GLN A 358 0.05 -44.23 -3.27
CA GLN A 358 -0.31 -45.41 -2.49
C GLN A 358 -1.82 -45.56 -2.33
N ILE A 359 -2.54 -44.45 -2.06
CA ILE A 359 -4.01 -44.47 -1.99
C ILE A 359 -4.60 -44.93 -3.33
N ILE A 360 -4.11 -44.38 -4.44
CA ILE A 360 -4.58 -44.74 -5.77
C ILE A 360 -4.29 -46.24 -6.04
N ALA A 361 -3.11 -46.72 -5.68
CA ALA A 361 -2.73 -48.13 -5.87
C ALA A 361 -3.61 -49.08 -5.04
N ASN A 362 -3.88 -48.74 -3.77
CA ASN A 362 -4.66 -49.58 -2.86
C ASN A 362 -6.18 -49.62 -3.21
N GLN A 363 -6.69 -48.59 -3.89
CA GLN A 363 -8.11 -48.52 -4.30
C GLN A 363 -8.34 -48.93 -5.76
N ARG A 364 -7.27 -49.24 -6.49
CA ARG A 364 -7.35 -49.61 -7.90
C ARG A 364 -8.03 -50.98 -8.06
N LYS A 365 -8.99 -51.06 -8.96
CA LYS A 365 -9.54 -52.29 -9.50
C LYS A 365 -8.78 -52.66 -10.78
N ASP A 366 -8.76 -53.93 -11.16
CA ASP A 366 -8.21 -54.35 -12.43
C ASP A 366 -8.86 -53.56 -13.58
N GLU A 367 -8.04 -53.03 -14.50
CA GLU A 367 -8.45 -52.23 -15.66
C GLU A 367 -9.28 -50.96 -15.28
N ASP A 368 -8.78 -50.15 -14.32
CA ASP A 368 -9.38 -48.83 -14.02
C ASP A 368 -8.67 -47.70 -14.77
N PRO A 369 -9.16 -47.29 -15.96
CA PRO A 369 -8.56 -46.19 -16.75
C PRO A 369 -8.61 -44.87 -16.04
N ASP A 370 -9.53 -44.66 -15.06
CA ASP A 370 -9.58 -43.48 -14.23
C ASP A 370 -8.39 -43.42 -13.26
N ALA A 371 -7.96 -44.57 -12.72
CA ALA A 371 -6.77 -44.66 -11.86
C ALA A 371 -5.49 -44.31 -12.64
N ASP A 372 -5.36 -44.78 -13.88
CA ASP A 372 -4.20 -44.51 -14.72
C ASP A 372 -4.12 -42.99 -15.10
N ALA A 373 -5.25 -42.38 -15.43
CA ALA A 373 -5.31 -40.93 -15.71
C ALA A 373 -4.92 -40.10 -14.48
N VAL A 374 -5.41 -40.49 -13.29
CA VAL A 374 -5.08 -39.80 -12.04
C VAL A 374 -3.60 -40.00 -11.69
N ARG A 375 -3.05 -41.20 -11.86
CA ARG A 375 -1.63 -41.46 -11.62
C ARG A 375 -0.75 -40.62 -12.54
N ALA A 376 -1.06 -40.56 -13.84
CA ALA A 376 -0.33 -39.75 -14.80
C ALA A 376 -0.38 -38.25 -14.45
N LEU A 377 -1.49 -37.76 -13.89
CA LEU A 377 -1.57 -36.41 -13.39
C LEU A 377 -0.64 -36.16 -12.19
N ILE A 378 -0.61 -37.08 -11.22
CA ILE A 378 0.28 -36.99 -10.05
C ILE A 378 1.76 -37.06 -10.48
N ASP A 379 2.10 -37.88 -11.46
CA ASP A 379 3.48 -37.99 -11.97
C ASP A 379 3.92 -36.70 -12.69
N ARG A 380 3.05 -36.06 -13.45
CA ARG A 380 3.31 -34.74 -14.04
C ARG A 380 3.47 -33.63 -12.98
N LEU A 381 2.65 -33.67 -11.94
CA LEU A 381 2.74 -32.73 -10.82
C LEU A 381 4.06 -32.90 -10.06
N ASP A 382 4.45 -34.16 -9.79
CA ASP A 382 5.71 -34.45 -9.12
C ASP A 382 6.91 -33.97 -9.95
N ALA A 383 6.92 -34.27 -11.24
CA ALA A 383 7.95 -33.78 -12.15
C ALA A 383 8.06 -32.23 -12.15
N ALA A 384 6.93 -31.55 -12.06
CA ALA A 384 6.91 -30.08 -12.02
C ALA A 384 7.38 -29.49 -10.68
N THR A 385 7.15 -30.18 -9.56
CA THR A 385 7.32 -29.60 -8.21
C THR A 385 8.50 -30.17 -7.42
N SER A 386 9.08 -31.29 -7.84
CA SER A 386 10.15 -31.99 -7.11
C SER A 386 11.37 -31.12 -6.81
N GLY A 387 11.80 -30.29 -7.78
CA GLY A 387 12.94 -29.38 -7.58
C GLY A 387 12.70 -28.37 -6.44
N LEU A 388 11.50 -27.78 -6.38
CA LEU A 388 11.12 -26.89 -5.30
C LEU A 388 10.95 -27.65 -3.97
N ALA A 389 10.31 -28.82 -4.01
CA ALA A 389 10.07 -29.64 -2.82
C ALA A 389 11.37 -30.05 -2.12
N VAL A 390 12.40 -30.39 -2.87
CA VAL A 390 13.73 -30.73 -2.32
C VAL A 390 14.35 -29.53 -1.57
N LEU A 391 14.28 -28.33 -2.13
CA LEU A 391 14.81 -27.13 -1.50
C LEU A 391 14.01 -26.72 -0.25
N MET A 392 12.71 -26.98 -0.24
CA MET A 392 11.83 -26.63 0.87
C MET A 392 11.92 -27.59 2.07
N VAL A 393 12.48 -28.79 1.91
CA VAL A 393 12.70 -29.72 3.04
C VAL A 393 13.87 -29.28 3.93
N GLY A 394 14.89 -28.60 3.36
CA GLY A 394 16.11 -28.20 4.07
C GLY A 394 16.23 -26.69 4.26
N SER A 395 17.44 -26.20 4.04
CA SER A 395 17.74 -24.78 3.97
C SER A 395 18.32 -24.44 2.61
N ALA A 396 17.84 -23.36 2.00
CA ALA A 396 18.31 -22.92 0.70
C ALA A 396 18.36 -21.39 0.61
N ALA A 397 19.16 -20.87 -0.31
CA ALA A 397 19.22 -19.44 -0.57
C ALA A 397 17.88 -18.95 -1.19
N PRO A 398 17.41 -17.75 -0.83
CA PRO A 398 16.13 -17.22 -1.31
C PRO A 398 16.03 -17.11 -2.83
N ASP A 399 17.12 -16.80 -3.53
CA ASP A 399 17.19 -16.77 -5.00
C ASP A 399 17.03 -18.14 -5.63
N ALA A 400 17.62 -19.18 -5.03
CA ALA A 400 17.45 -20.56 -5.47
C ALA A 400 16.01 -21.06 -5.27
N LEU A 401 15.38 -20.72 -4.14
CA LEU A 401 13.96 -21.00 -3.88
C LEU A 401 13.05 -20.26 -4.87
N LEU A 402 13.39 -19.02 -5.21
CA LEU A 402 12.66 -18.23 -6.19
C LEU A 402 12.76 -18.85 -7.58
N ASP A 403 13.97 -19.21 -8.02
CA ASP A 403 14.20 -19.87 -9.32
C ASP A 403 13.46 -21.19 -9.44
N ALA A 404 13.50 -22.02 -8.40
CA ALA A 404 12.76 -23.29 -8.36
C ALA A 404 11.23 -23.07 -8.38
N THR A 405 10.75 -22.02 -7.70
CA THR A 405 9.32 -21.64 -7.72
C THR A 405 8.87 -21.20 -9.12
N ILE A 406 9.67 -20.39 -9.81
CA ILE A 406 9.41 -19.95 -11.18
C ILE A 406 9.39 -21.15 -12.13
N ALA A 407 10.42 -22.00 -12.09
CA ALA A 407 10.51 -23.18 -12.94
C ALA A 407 9.31 -24.14 -12.74
N ALA A 408 8.92 -24.39 -11.49
CA ALA A 408 7.74 -25.20 -11.19
C ALA A 408 6.43 -24.55 -11.71
N ALA A 409 6.26 -23.26 -11.55
CA ALA A 409 5.07 -22.53 -12.03
C ALA A 409 4.98 -22.54 -13.56
N GLU A 410 6.10 -22.43 -14.27
CA GLU A 410 6.15 -22.54 -15.73
C GLU A 410 5.76 -23.95 -16.21
N MET A 411 6.22 -25.00 -15.53
CA MET A 411 5.82 -26.37 -15.84
C MET A 411 4.34 -26.66 -15.51
N LEU A 412 3.79 -26.00 -14.50
CA LEU A 412 2.36 -26.10 -14.15
C LEU A 412 1.46 -25.39 -15.15
N SER A 413 1.92 -24.34 -15.80
CA SER A 413 1.11 -23.50 -16.69
C SER A 413 1.27 -23.91 -18.15
N LEU A 414 0.35 -23.46 -19.02
CA LEU A 414 0.58 -23.53 -20.46
C LEU A 414 1.69 -22.57 -20.87
N ALA A 415 2.52 -22.97 -21.81
CA ALA A 415 3.68 -22.20 -22.27
C ALA A 415 3.31 -20.73 -22.53
N GLY A 416 4.00 -19.84 -21.84
CA GLY A 416 3.86 -18.40 -21.98
C GLY A 416 2.56 -17.77 -21.43
N THR A 417 1.62 -18.55 -20.86
CA THR A 417 0.38 -17.96 -20.31
C THR A 417 0.60 -17.28 -18.97
N LEU A 418 1.55 -17.74 -18.17
CA LEU A 418 1.89 -17.18 -16.85
C LEU A 418 2.32 -15.70 -16.96
N TRP A 419 3.06 -15.36 -18.00
CA TRP A 419 3.69 -14.05 -18.19
C TRP A 419 2.90 -13.10 -19.11
N ARG A 420 1.67 -13.47 -19.50
CA ARG A 420 0.86 -12.66 -20.41
C ARG A 420 0.06 -11.57 -19.69
N GLY A 421 -0.08 -10.46 -20.41
CA GLY A 421 -0.87 -9.30 -19.99
C GLY A 421 -0.22 -8.54 -18.83
N ASP A 422 -0.87 -7.43 -18.43
CA ASP A 422 -0.31 -6.51 -17.43
C ASP A 422 0.09 -7.21 -16.13
N ALA A 423 -0.68 -8.20 -15.68
CA ALA A 423 -0.41 -8.95 -14.45
C ALA A 423 0.80 -9.89 -14.59
N GLY A 424 0.90 -10.60 -15.71
CA GLY A 424 2.04 -11.51 -15.97
C GLY A 424 3.34 -10.74 -16.16
N GLU A 425 3.30 -9.65 -16.95
CA GLU A 425 4.45 -8.77 -17.17
C GLU A 425 4.93 -8.14 -15.85
N ALA A 426 4.01 -7.58 -15.05
CA ALA A 426 4.34 -6.99 -13.75
C ALA A 426 4.93 -8.01 -12.76
N LEU A 427 4.42 -9.26 -12.78
CA LEU A 427 4.99 -10.32 -11.96
C LEU A 427 6.40 -10.69 -12.42
N ALA A 428 6.62 -10.84 -13.73
CA ALA A 428 7.94 -11.15 -14.29
C ALA A 428 8.97 -10.08 -13.90
N ASP A 429 8.63 -8.79 -14.07
CA ASP A 429 9.49 -7.67 -13.69
C ASP A 429 9.78 -7.64 -12.18
N THR A 430 8.77 -7.95 -11.37
CA THR A 430 8.93 -7.98 -9.90
C THR A 430 9.84 -9.13 -9.48
N LEU A 431 9.63 -10.33 -10.00
CA LEU A 431 10.46 -11.48 -9.68
C LEU A 431 11.91 -11.32 -10.18
N ALA A 432 12.11 -10.68 -11.34
CA ALA A 432 13.46 -10.36 -11.84
C ALA A 432 14.21 -9.41 -10.89
N ARG A 433 13.54 -8.35 -10.39
CA ARG A 433 14.13 -7.46 -9.37
C ARG A 433 14.41 -8.18 -8.06
N LEU A 434 13.47 -8.97 -7.56
CA LEU A 434 13.63 -9.75 -6.33
C LEU A 434 14.81 -10.74 -6.46
N ARG A 435 14.93 -11.44 -7.58
CA ARG A 435 16.06 -12.34 -7.85
C ARG A 435 17.41 -11.63 -7.76
N GLY A 436 17.51 -10.41 -8.32
CA GLY A 436 18.72 -9.61 -8.21
C GLY A 436 19.02 -9.14 -6.80
N ALA A 437 17.98 -8.67 -6.10
CA ALA A 437 18.08 -8.11 -4.75
C ALA A 437 18.41 -9.15 -3.67
N TRP A 438 17.92 -10.38 -3.85
CA TRP A 438 18.08 -11.47 -2.87
C TRP A 438 19.20 -12.45 -3.24
N ARG A 439 19.98 -12.13 -4.26
CA ARG A 439 21.19 -12.88 -4.59
C ARG A 439 22.20 -12.80 -3.43
N ASP A 440 22.88 -13.89 -3.18
CA ASP A 440 23.91 -13.98 -2.13
C ASP A 440 23.40 -13.74 -0.70
N GLN A 441 22.07 -13.76 -0.49
CA GLN A 441 21.51 -13.71 0.85
C GLN A 441 21.66 -15.05 1.58
N PRO A 442 21.81 -15.04 2.93
CA PRO A 442 21.94 -16.26 3.72
C PRO A 442 20.79 -17.24 3.45
N ALA A 443 21.10 -18.53 3.49
CA ALA A 443 20.10 -19.57 3.37
C ALA A 443 19.06 -19.47 4.50
N ILE A 444 17.81 -19.72 4.15
CA ILE A 444 16.66 -19.77 5.07
C ILE A 444 16.13 -21.20 5.16
N ALA A 445 15.43 -21.53 6.24
CA ALA A 445 14.69 -22.78 6.32
C ALA A 445 13.57 -22.79 5.25
N GLY A 446 13.40 -23.93 4.54
CA GLY A 446 12.43 -24.03 3.47
C GLY A 446 10.99 -23.69 3.89
N GLY A 447 10.60 -24.07 5.12
CA GLY A 447 9.28 -23.70 5.69
C GLY A 447 9.07 -22.18 5.92
N GLU A 448 10.10 -21.36 5.82
CA GLU A 448 9.96 -19.88 5.89
C GLU A 448 9.63 -19.27 4.51
N TRP A 449 9.85 -20.02 3.43
CA TRP A 449 9.69 -19.52 2.07
C TRP A 449 8.29 -18.99 1.74
N PRO A 450 7.18 -19.68 2.13
CA PRO A 450 5.84 -19.15 1.88
C PRO A 450 5.62 -17.76 2.45
N GLY A 451 6.03 -17.54 3.69
CA GLY A 451 5.93 -16.27 4.39
C GLY A 451 6.82 -15.18 3.77
N LEU A 452 8.05 -15.54 3.40
CA LEU A 452 9.00 -14.60 2.81
C LEU A 452 8.54 -14.16 1.42
N LEU A 453 8.14 -15.07 0.53
CA LEU A 453 7.65 -14.69 -0.81
C LEU A 453 6.37 -13.84 -0.72
N ALA A 454 5.44 -14.19 0.16
CA ALA A 454 4.25 -13.37 0.40
C ALA A 454 4.62 -11.95 0.85
N ALA A 455 5.59 -11.82 1.76
CA ALA A 455 6.10 -10.52 2.19
C ALA A 455 6.80 -9.77 1.04
N MET A 456 7.59 -10.44 0.20
CA MET A 456 8.25 -9.83 -0.96
C MET A 456 7.25 -9.25 -1.97
N LEU A 457 6.16 -9.95 -2.25
CA LEU A 457 5.15 -9.54 -3.24
C LEU A 457 4.17 -8.48 -2.72
N ALA A 458 4.01 -8.36 -1.40
CA ALA A 458 3.00 -7.51 -0.78
C ALA A 458 3.01 -6.02 -1.22
N PRO A 459 4.16 -5.34 -1.45
CA PRO A 459 4.17 -3.94 -1.85
C PRO A 459 3.85 -3.71 -3.32
N ALA A 460 3.94 -4.75 -4.17
CA ALA A 460 3.78 -4.60 -5.60
C ALA A 460 2.31 -4.42 -5.98
N THR A 461 2.04 -3.40 -6.79
CA THR A 461 0.70 -3.10 -7.31
C THR A 461 0.75 -2.98 -8.84
N ILE A 462 -0.34 -3.38 -9.48
CA ILE A 462 -0.53 -3.21 -10.92
C ILE A 462 -1.49 -2.06 -11.13
N ARG A 463 -1.09 -1.11 -11.96
CA ARG A 463 -1.96 -0.02 -12.40
C ARG A 463 -2.30 -0.23 -13.87
N PRO A 464 -3.59 -0.11 -14.27
CA PRO A 464 -3.97 -0.08 -15.67
C PRO A 464 -3.22 1.05 -16.39
N ARG A 465 -2.79 0.81 -17.63
CA ARG A 465 -2.05 1.82 -18.41
C ARG A 465 -2.91 3.00 -18.86
N TYR A 466 -4.24 2.84 -18.88
CA TYR A 466 -5.19 3.84 -19.38
C TYR A 466 -6.45 3.88 -18.52
N GLY A 467 -7.01 5.08 -18.35
CA GLY A 467 -8.31 5.30 -17.74
C GLY A 467 -9.42 4.57 -18.50
N ARG A 468 -10.28 3.85 -17.78
CA ARG A 468 -11.28 2.97 -18.40
C ARG A 468 -12.62 3.67 -18.64
N HIS A 469 -12.96 4.67 -17.81
CA HIS A 469 -14.23 5.37 -17.95
C HIS A 469 -14.04 6.90 -17.96
N PRO A 470 -14.63 7.63 -18.95
CA PRO A 470 -14.40 9.07 -19.10
C PRO A 470 -15.13 9.95 -18.08
N ARG A 471 -16.09 9.40 -17.32
CA ARG A 471 -16.96 10.16 -16.41
C ARG A 471 -17.04 9.61 -14.99
N LEU A 472 -16.51 8.42 -14.75
CA LEU A 472 -16.49 7.80 -13.42
C LEU A 472 -15.06 7.59 -12.98
N PHE A 473 -14.78 7.97 -11.73
CA PHE A 473 -13.44 7.94 -11.18
C PHE A 473 -13.45 7.28 -9.79
N LEU A 474 -12.34 6.64 -9.46
CA LEU A 474 -12.06 6.12 -8.14
C LEU A 474 -10.72 6.67 -7.70
N TRP A 475 -10.74 7.56 -6.73
CA TRP A 475 -9.57 8.27 -6.24
C TRP A 475 -9.23 7.90 -4.80
N GLY A 476 -7.95 7.80 -4.50
CA GLY A 476 -7.48 7.94 -3.14
C GLY A 476 -7.57 9.41 -2.68
N PRO A 477 -7.51 9.68 -1.36
CA PRO A 477 -7.61 11.05 -0.85
C PRO A 477 -6.58 12.01 -1.46
N LEU A 478 -5.33 11.54 -1.67
CA LEU A 478 -4.27 12.36 -2.26
C LEU A 478 -4.52 12.67 -3.75
N GLU A 479 -5.00 11.69 -4.53
CA GLU A 479 -5.32 11.87 -5.95
C GLU A 479 -6.53 12.78 -6.16
N ALA A 480 -7.45 12.84 -5.19
CA ALA A 480 -8.63 13.68 -5.25
C ALA A 480 -8.30 15.18 -5.12
N ARG A 481 -7.11 15.54 -4.60
CA ARG A 481 -6.70 16.94 -4.46
C ARG A 481 -6.71 17.65 -5.81
N LEU A 482 -7.35 18.82 -5.87
CA LEU A 482 -7.56 19.62 -7.09
C LEU A 482 -8.34 18.92 -8.21
N GLN A 483 -8.91 17.73 -7.96
CA GLN A 483 -9.83 17.09 -8.89
C GLN A 483 -11.27 17.53 -8.60
N ARG A 484 -12.11 17.48 -9.63
CA ARG A 484 -13.54 17.82 -9.53
C ARG A 484 -14.39 16.78 -10.22
N ALA A 485 -15.53 16.47 -9.62
CA ALA A 485 -16.62 15.75 -10.24
C ALA A 485 -17.95 16.38 -9.82
N ASP A 486 -19.01 16.22 -10.63
CA ASP A 486 -20.33 16.77 -10.31
C ASP A 486 -20.99 16.08 -9.11
N LEU A 487 -20.58 14.84 -8.80
CA LEU A 487 -20.93 14.11 -7.59
C LEU A 487 -19.66 13.55 -6.96
N LEU A 488 -19.37 13.90 -5.72
CA LEU A 488 -18.33 13.24 -4.91
C LEU A 488 -18.98 12.30 -3.90
N ILE A 489 -18.48 11.06 -3.86
CA ILE A 489 -18.88 10.07 -2.87
C ILE A 489 -17.70 9.85 -1.94
N LEU A 490 -17.87 10.14 -0.64
CA LEU A 490 -16.87 9.86 0.39
C LEU A 490 -17.25 8.52 1.04
N GLY A 491 -16.53 7.47 0.66
CA GLY A 491 -16.84 6.10 1.05
C GLY A 491 -15.90 5.53 2.09
N GLY A 492 -16.43 4.62 2.92
CA GLY A 492 -15.66 3.99 3.98
C GLY A 492 -15.40 4.94 5.16
N LEU A 493 -16.40 5.77 5.53
CA LEU A 493 -16.30 6.69 6.68
C LEU A 493 -16.44 5.90 8.00
N ASN A 494 -15.57 4.91 8.16
CA ASN A 494 -15.47 4.04 9.32
C ASN A 494 -14.23 4.38 10.13
N GLU A 495 -14.28 4.09 11.43
CA GLU A 495 -13.14 4.27 12.33
C GLU A 495 -11.95 3.40 11.85
N GLY A 496 -10.75 3.97 11.87
CA GLY A 496 -9.55 3.29 11.38
C GLY A 496 -9.38 3.28 9.86
N SER A 497 -10.43 3.59 9.10
CA SER A 497 -10.34 3.79 7.64
C SER A 497 -10.19 5.26 7.30
N TRP A 498 -11.06 6.12 7.83
CA TRP A 498 -10.98 7.56 7.60
C TRP A 498 -11.29 8.36 8.87
N PRO A 499 -10.29 8.86 9.58
CA PRO A 499 -8.85 8.77 9.33
C PRO A 499 -8.29 7.36 9.57
N PRO A 500 -7.17 6.99 8.89
CA PRO A 500 -6.51 5.72 9.15
C PRO A 500 -5.93 5.70 10.56
N SER A 501 -5.86 4.51 11.15
CA SER A 501 -5.21 4.30 12.45
C SER A 501 -3.77 4.81 12.44
N VAL A 502 -3.38 5.46 13.51
CA VAL A 502 -2.05 6.06 13.64
C VAL A 502 -1.18 5.23 14.57
N GLU A 503 -0.18 4.58 13.99
CA GLU A 503 0.82 3.81 14.72
C GLU A 503 2.18 4.50 14.68
N THR A 504 2.93 4.41 15.81
CA THR A 504 4.29 4.95 15.91
C THR A 504 5.34 4.07 15.23
N GLY A 505 4.94 2.86 14.84
CA GLY A 505 5.85 1.83 14.35
C GLY A 505 6.64 1.14 15.49
N PRO A 506 7.44 0.10 15.17
CA PRO A 506 8.12 -0.72 16.18
C PRO A 506 9.42 -0.10 16.70
N TRP A 507 9.93 0.96 16.08
CA TRP A 507 11.29 1.46 16.30
C TRP A 507 11.38 2.62 17.28
N LEU A 508 10.40 3.54 17.28
CA LEU A 508 10.38 4.74 18.14
C LEU A 508 9.00 4.94 18.74
N ASN A 509 8.96 5.25 20.04
CA ASN A 509 7.73 5.72 20.68
C ASN A 509 7.55 7.24 20.51
N ARG A 510 6.37 7.79 20.94
CA ARG A 510 6.08 9.23 20.84
C ARG A 510 7.12 10.14 21.53
N PRO A 511 7.52 9.89 22.78
CA PRO A 511 8.57 10.70 23.43
C PRO A 511 9.89 10.70 22.65
N MET A 512 10.33 9.56 22.11
CA MET A 512 11.55 9.45 21.31
C MET A 512 11.44 10.25 20.02
N ARG A 513 10.30 10.15 19.33
CA ARG A 513 10.02 10.94 18.13
C ARG A 513 10.10 12.45 18.42
N GLY A 514 9.50 12.89 19.53
CA GLY A 514 9.58 14.28 19.98
C GLY A 514 11.00 14.73 20.28
N ALA A 515 11.80 13.92 20.97
CA ALA A 515 13.21 14.23 21.28
C ALA A 515 14.08 14.35 20.01
N LEU A 516 13.76 13.61 18.96
CA LEU A 516 14.42 13.71 17.66
C LEU A 516 13.91 14.89 16.80
N GLY A 517 12.78 15.49 17.17
CA GLY A 517 12.12 16.51 16.34
C GLY A 517 11.37 15.94 15.15
N LEU A 518 11.06 14.63 15.16
CA LEU A 518 10.25 14.00 14.13
C LEU A 518 8.77 14.38 14.30
N PRO A 519 8.03 14.51 13.20
CA PRO A 519 6.60 14.77 13.25
C PRO A 519 5.86 13.73 14.09
N GLN A 520 4.91 14.21 14.87
CA GLN A 520 4.03 13.31 15.60
C GLN A 520 3.10 12.58 14.63
N PRO A 521 2.74 11.31 14.94
CA PRO A 521 1.87 10.52 14.08
C PRO A 521 0.53 11.17 13.77
N GLU A 522 0.01 12.00 14.68
CA GLU A 522 -1.24 12.77 14.57
C GLU A 522 -1.27 13.72 13.37
N ARG A 523 -0.10 14.10 12.81
CA ARG A 523 -0.02 14.86 11.56
C ARG A 523 -0.67 14.14 10.37
N ARG A 524 -0.68 12.80 10.37
CA ARG A 524 -1.38 12.00 9.35
C ARG A 524 -2.90 12.14 9.47
N VAL A 525 -3.41 12.25 10.71
CA VAL A 525 -4.83 12.54 10.97
C VAL A 525 -5.19 13.90 10.38
N GLY A 526 -4.37 14.93 10.64
CA GLY A 526 -4.56 16.27 10.09
C GLY A 526 -4.61 16.29 8.56
N LEU A 527 -3.69 15.57 7.89
CA LEU A 527 -3.72 15.46 6.43
C LEU A 527 -4.97 14.74 5.91
N SER A 528 -5.40 13.67 6.57
CA SER A 528 -6.63 12.96 6.22
C SER A 528 -7.89 13.83 6.44
N ALA A 529 -7.91 14.59 7.53
CA ALA A 529 -8.99 15.56 7.81
C ALA A 529 -9.01 16.69 6.78
N HIS A 530 -7.83 17.16 6.31
CA HIS A 530 -7.74 18.14 5.23
C HIS A 530 -8.35 17.62 3.92
N ASP A 531 -8.06 16.38 3.55
CA ASP A 531 -8.60 15.77 2.34
C ASP A 531 -10.12 15.57 2.46
N PHE A 532 -10.62 15.17 3.63
CA PHE A 532 -12.05 15.08 3.92
C PHE A 532 -12.74 16.44 3.84
N ALA A 533 -12.21 17.45 4.53
CA ALA A 533 -12.76 18.80 4.55
C ALA A 533 -12.83 19.40 3.14
N SER A 534 -11.77 19.22 2.35
CA SER A 534 -11.71 19.69 0.96
C SER A 534 -12.75 19.00 0.07
N ALA A 535 -12.96 17.68 0.25
CA ALA A 535 -13.93 16.92 -0.52
C ALA A 535 -15.38 17.23 -0.08
N LEU A 536 -15.63 17.45 1.22
CA LEU A 536 -16.95 17.80 1.75
C LEU A 536 -17.41 19.18 1.24
N ALA A 537 -16.50 20.07 0.90
CA ALA A 537 -16.80 21.38 0.32
C ALA A 537 -17.33 21.35 -1.13
N ALA A 538 -17.41 20.19 -1.77
CA ALA A 538 -17.93 20.04 -3.13
C ALA A 538 -19.44 20.31 -3.22
N ASP A 539 -19.93 20.62 -4.44
CA ASP A 539 -21.32 21.01 -4.69
C ASP A 539 -22.33 19.91 -4.31
N ARG A 540 -22.05 18.66 -4.68
CA ARG A 540 -22.88 17.48 -4.34
C ARG A 540 -22.02 16.41 -3.70
N VAL A 541 -22.40 15.97 -2.52
CA VAL A 541 -21.66 15.00 -1.72
C VAL A 541 -22.58 13.90 -1.21
N LEU A 542 -22.15 12.66 -1.36
CA LEU A 542 -22.73 11.49 -0.71
C LEU A 542 -21.71 10.93 0.29
N LEU A 543 -22.09 10.91 1.56
CA LEU A 543 -21.29 10.29 2.64
C LEU A 543 -21.78 8.86 2.83
N THR A 544 -20.88 7.88 2.86
CA THR A 544 -21.26 6.48 3.10
C THR A 544 -20.39 5.82 4.15
N ARG A 545 -20.99 4.92 4.92
CA ARG A 545 -20.30 4.05 5.88
C ARG A 545 -21.03 2.72 6.04
N ALA A 546 -20.30 1.73 6.50
CA ALA A 546 -20.87 0.45 6.96
C ALA A 546 -21.02 0.45 8.49
N GLU A 547 -22.16 -0.01 9.01
CA GLU A 547 -22.36 -0.20 10.45
C GLU A 547 -21.58 -1.39 11.00
N ARG A 548 -21.33 -2.40 10.14
CA ARG A 548 -20.56 -3.60 10.46
C ARG A 548 -19.51 -3.81 9.40
N GLU A 549 -18.26 -3.80 9.81
CA GLU A 549 -17.13 -4.33 9.04
C GLU A 549 -17.13 -5.86 9.27
N GLY A 550 -17.61 -6.60 8.26
CA GLY A 550 -17.82 -8.03 8.34
C GLY A 550 -16.62 -8.87 8.06
#